data_9a4c56a47bb0460588d45cd4b74db59b
#
_entry.id   9a4c56a47bb0460588d45cd4b74db59b
#
_cell.length_a   1.000
_cell.length_b   1.000
_cell.length_c   1.000
_cell.angle_alpha   90.00
_cell.angle_beta   90.00
_cell.angle_gamma   90.00
#
_symmetry.space_group_name_H-M   'P 1'
#
loop_
_entity.id
_entity.type
_entity.pdbx_description
1 polymer ?
#
loop_
_entity_poly.entity_id
_entity_poly.type
_entity_poly.pdbx_seq_one_letter_code
_entity_poly.pdbx_strand_id
1 'polypeptide(L)'
;KTTVFNCLTGFYRASGGAILLNTHKRPTDVIQVLGQKFRAGDWIRPKRLGSRLYYKMFGGTHLVNRAGLARTFQNIRLFREMSVVENLLVAQHMQSNRNLIAGVLNTPGYRRAESAALDHAFYWLEVVDLVDCANRLAGEMSYGQQRRLEIARAMCTAPEMICLDEPAAGLNPVETATLSRIIRFLRQHHGITVLLIEHDMGMVMEISDRVIVLDHGDVIARGTPQEIQHNEAVIAAYLGADEEELAG
;
A
#
# COMPACT_ATOMS: atom_id res chain seq x y z
N LYS A 1 4.45 -4.21 -14.94
CA LYS A 1 3.82 -4.38 -13.61
C LYS A 1 3.87 -3.06 -12.83
N THR A 2 5.04 -2.50 -12.54
CA THR A 2 5.27 -1.30 -11.74
C THR A 2 4.53 -0.05 -12.27
N THR A 3 4.42 0.13 -13.60
CA THR A 3 3.67 1.25 -14.20
C THR A 3 2.19 1.22 -13.84
N VAL A 4 1.56 0.05 -13.93
CA VAL A 4 0.14 -0.14 -13.54
C VAL A 4 -0.04 0.18 -12.07
N PHE A 5 0.84 -0.33 -11.23
CA PHE A 5 0.82 -0.10 -9.78
C PHE A 5 0.99 1.39 -9.44
N ASN A 6 1.90 2.08 -10.12
CA ASN A 6 2.09 3.52 -9.95
C ASN A 6 0.88 4.34 -10.41
N CYS A 7 0.15 3.89 -11.43
CA CYS A 7 -1.11 4.50 -11.84
C CYS A 7 -2.23 4.27 -10.83
N LEU A 8 -2.36 3.04 -10.30
CA LEU A 8 -3.37 2.69 -9.30
C LEU A 8 -3.17 3.46 -7.99
N THR A 9 -1.93 3.61 -7.56
CA THR A 9 -1.56 4.30 -6.32
C THR A 9 -1.42 5.82 -6.47
N GLY A 10 -1.61 6.34 -7.68
CA GLY A 10 -1.60 7.78 -7.94
C GLY A 10 -0.23 8.44 -8.08
N PHE A 11 0.86 7.65 -8.22
CA PHE A 11 2.19 8.19 -8.50
C PHE A 11 2.35 8.61 -9.96
N TYR A 12 1.73 7.86 -10.88
CA TYR A 12 1.68 8.23 -12.29
C TYR A 12 0.23 8.51 -12.68
N ARG A 13 0.09 9.48 -13.55
CA ARG A 13 -1.22 9.80 -14.12
C ARG A 13 -1.45 8.93 -15.35
N ALA A 14 -2.49 8.11 -15.33
CA ALA A 14 -2.89 7.33 -16.50
C ALA A 14 -3.27 8.26 -17.66
N SER A 15 -2.89 7.88 -18.89
CA SER A 15 -3.14 8.67 -20.10
C SER A 15 -4.63 8.73 -20.47
N GLY A 16 -5.41 7.73 -20.09
CA GLY A 16 -6.85 7.64 -20.33
C GLY A 16 -7.53 6.59 -19.45
N GLY A 17 -8.84 6.50 -19.54
CA GLY A 17 -9.65 5.56 -18.75
C GLY A 17 -10.16 6.18 -17.45
N ALA A 18 -10.54 5.30 -16.50
CA ALA A 18 -10.92 5.65 -15.14
C ALA A 18 -10.37 4.59 -14.18
N ILE A 19 -9.94 5.00 -13.00
CA ILE A 19 -9.49 4.11 -11.92
C ILE A 19 -10.39 4.42 -10.73
N LEU A 20 -11.37 3.54 -10.48
CA LEU A 20 -12.34 3.72 -9.41
C LEU A 20 -11.92 2.91 -8.19
N LEU A 21 -11.65 3.60 -7.10
CA LEU A 21 -11.45 3.03 -5.79
C LEU A 21 -12.80 3.06 -5.05
N ASN A 22 -13.43 1.91 -4.92
CA ASN A 22 -14.70 1.75 -4.20
C ASN A 22 -14.41 1.39 -2.75
N THR A 23 -14.36 2.38 -1.88
CA THR A 23 -14.21 2.21 -0.45
C THR A 23 -15.50 2.59 0.27
N HIS A 24 -15.67 2.15 1.51
CA HIS A 24 -16.82 2.53 2.35
C HIS A 24 -16.85 4.04 2.63
N LYS A 25 -15.69 4.70 2.60
CA LYS A 25 -15.57 6.14 2.83
C LYS A 25 -16.21 6.95 1.71
N ARG A 26 -15.77 6.74 0.46
CA ARG A 26 -16.36 7.37 -0.76
C ARG A 26 -15.78 6.70 -2.01
N PRO A 27 -16.61 6.40 -3.03
CA PRO A 27 -16.08 6.03 -4.33
C PRO A 27 -15.23 7.18 -4.88
N THR A 28 -13.98 6.91 -5.18
CA THR A 28 -12.98 7.91 -5.58
C THR A 28 -12.37 7.52 -6.92
N ASP A 29 -12.45 8.42 -7.91
CA ASP A 29 -11.69 8.27 -9.16
C ASP A 29 -10.27 8.81 -8.94
N VAL A 30 -9.30 7.90 -8.89
CA VAL A 30 -7.87 8.22 -8.67
C VAL A 30 -7.36 9.20 -9.72
N ILE A 31 -7.78 9.05 -10.99
CA ILE A 31 -7.34 9.96 -12.06
C ILE A 31 -7.89 11.37 -11.86
N GLN A 32 -9.12 11.49 -11.38
CA GLN A 32 -9.73 12.79 -11.08
C GLN A 32 -8.99 13.49 -9.93
N VAL A 33 -8.69 12.76 -8.86
CA VAL A 33 -8.03 13.27 -7.65
C VAL A 33 -6.60 13.73 -7.93
N LEU A 34 -5.93 13.13 -8.92
CA LEU A 34 -4.61 13.57 -9.39
C LEU A 34 -4.66 14.79 -10.31
N GLY A 35 -5.85 15.34 -10.57
CA GLY A 35 -6.08 16.49 -11.42
C GLY A 35 -6.02 16.17 -12.92
N GLN A 36 -7.15 15.99 -13.53
CA GLN A 36 -7.27 15.73 -14.98
C GLN A 36 -6.84 16.94 -15.83
N LYS A 37 -6.34 16.69 -17.03
CA LYS A 37 -6.10 17.76 -18.01
C LYS A 37 -7.42 18.46 -18.37
N PHE A 38 -7.37 19.77 -18.57
CA PHE A 38 -8.51 20.53 -19.06
C PHE A 38 -8.93 20.06 -20.46
N ARG A 39 -10.23 19.95 -20.68
CA ARG A 39 -10.82 19.67 -21.99
C ARG A 39 -11.64 20.89 -22.43
N ALA A 40 -11.72 21.12 -23.74
CA ALA A 40 -12.45 22.27 -24.30
C ALA A 40 -13.90 22.39 -23.79
N GLY A 41 -14.59 21.26 -23.55
CA GLY A 41 -15.95 21.25 -22.99
C GLY A 41 -16.07 21.62 -21.50
N ASP A 42 -14.96 21.80 -20.77
CA ASP A 42 -15.03 22.14 -19.34
C ASP A 42 -15.49 23.58 -19.12
N TRP A 43 -15.23 24.47 -20.07
CA TRP A 43 -15.67 25.87 -20.05
C TRP A 43 -17.18 26.00 -20.00
N ILE A 44 -17.91 25.03 -20.53
CA ILE A 44 -19.41 25.04 -20.58
C ILE A 44 -19.98 24.52 -19.25
N ARG A 45 -19.13 23.88 -18.36
CA ARG A 45 -19.58 23.27 -17.12
C ARG A 45 -18.77 23.77 -15.91
N PRO A 46 -19.18 24.93 -15.31
CA PRO A 46 -18.39 25.60 -14.27
C PRO A 46 -18.10 24.75 -13.03
N LYS A 47 -19.01 23.84 -12.64
CA LYS A 47 -18.77 22.89 -11.54
C LYS A 47 -17.63 21.92 -11.85
N ARG A 48 -17.49 21.46 -13.11
CA ARG A 48 -16.37 20.59 -13.53
C ARG A 48 -15.08 21.36 -13.64
N LEU A 49 -15.12 22.59 -14.13
CA LEU A 49 -13.97 23.47 -14.21
C LEU A 49 -13.41 23.75 -12.80
N GLY A 50 -14.28 24.12 -11.85
CA GLY A 50 -13.89 24.38 -10.47
C GLY A 50 -13.27 23.14 -9.78
N SER A 51 -13.89 21.95 -9.96
CA SER A 51 -13.35 20.69 -9.43
C SER A 51 -11.99 20.37 -10.02
N ARG A 52 -11.79 20.49 -11.35
CA ARG A 52 -10.50 20.23 -11.98
C ARG A 52 -9.43 21.23 -11.57
N LEU A 53 -9.79 22.50 -11.41
CA LEU A 53 -8.87 23.53 -10.90
C LEU A 53 -8.45 23.20 -9.46
N TYR A 54 -9.40 22.84 -8.60
CA TYR A 54 -9.14 22.43 -7.23
C TYR A 54 -8.17 21.24 -7.17
N TYR A 55 -8.45 20.14 -7.90
CA TYR A 55 -7.56 18.98 -7.89
C TYR A 55 -6.23 19.23 -8.61
N LYS A 56 -6.14 20.19 -9.51
CA LYS A 56 -4.87 20.59 -10.12
C LYS A 56 -3.97 21.35 -9.11
N MET A 57 -4.58 22.11 -8.20
CA MET A 57 -3.85 22.89 -7.18
C MET A 57 -3.58 22.07 -5.90
N PHE A 58 -4.54 21.28 -5.49
CA PHE A 58 -4.54 20.55 -4.19
C PHE A 58 -4.63 19.04 -4.34
N GLY A 59 -4.62 18.51 -5.56
CA GLY A 59 -4.64 17.09 -5.84
C GLY A 59 -3.29 16.42 -5.57
N GLY A 60 -3.32 15.10 -5.32
CA GLY A 60 -2.09 14.32 -5.12
C GLY A 60 -2.34 12.98 -4.45
N THR A 61 -1.26 12.22 -4.28
CA THR A 61 -1.27 10.87 -3.68
C THR A 61 -1.84 10.85 -2.25
N HIS A 62 -1.71 11.95 -1.51
CA HIS A 62 -2.29 12.08 -0.17
C HIS A 62 -3.81 11.95 -0.14
N LEU A 63 -4.50 12.37 -1.22
CA LEU A 63 -5.95 12.19 -1.33
C LEU A 63 -6.33 10.74 -1.65
N VAL A 64 -5.49 10.03 -2.38
CA VAL A 64 -5.66 8.60 -2.63
C VAL A 64 -5.51 7.81 -1.32
N ASN A 65 -4.52 8.17 -0.48
CA ASN A 65 -4.37 7.59 0.84
C ASN A 65 -5.58 7.89 1.73
N ARG A 66 -6.07 9.14 1.76
CA ARG A 66 -7.30 9.49 2.50
C ARG A 66 -8.55 8.77 2.00
N ALA A 67 -8.58 8.38 0.73
CA ALA A 67 -9.66 7.58 0.18
C ALA A 67 -9.59 6.11 0.63
N GLY A 68 -8.56 5.70 1.38
CA GLY A 68 -8.43 4.39 1.97
C GLY A 68 -7.44 3.47 1.26
N LEU A 69 -6.56 3.98 0.40
CA LEU A 69 -5.53 3.19 -0.25
C LEU A 69 -4.15 3.50 0.35
N ALA A 70 -3.54 2.52 1.03
CA ALA A 70 -2.15 2.59 1.46
C ALA A 70 -1.22 1.89 0.47
N ARG A 71 0.05 2.28 0.46
CA ARG A 71 1.10 1.67 -0.36
C ARG A 71 2.39 1.52 0.43
N THR A 72 3.05 0.38 0.29
CA THR A 72 4.46 0.22 0.60
C THR A 72 5.31 0.46 -0.65
N PHE A 73 6.60 0.65 -0.47
CA PHE A 73 7.53 0.88 -1.57
C PHE A 73 8.51 -0.29 -1.67
N GLN A 74 9.03 -0.56 -2.86
CA GLN A 74 10.08 -1.55 -3.07
C GLN A 74 11.29 -1.25 -2.17
N ASN A 75 11.74 0.01 -2.13
CA ASN A 75 12.72 0.46 -1.16
C ASN A 75 12.01 0.95 0.12
N ILE A 76 12.35 0.37 1.25
CA ILE A 76 11.78 0.70 2.55
C ILE A 76 11.96 2.20 2.86
N ARG A 77 10.83 2.87 3.17
CA ARG A 77 10.81 4.31 3.49
C ARG A 77 10.39 4.54 4.93
N LEU A 78 11.30 4.24 5.85
CA LEU A 78 11.12 4.53 7.28
C LEU A 78 11.88 5.80 7.68
N PHE A 79 11.42 6.43 8.74
CA PHE A 79 12.19 7.45 9.44
C PHE A 79 13.23 6.74 10.31
N ARG A 80 14.45 6.59 9.78
CA ARG A 80 15.50 5.73 10.36
C ARG A 80 15.97 6.19 11.72
N GLU A 81 15.97 7.51 11.93
CA GLU A 81 16.39 8.19 13.18
C GLU A 81 15.28 8.25 14.23
N MET A 82 14.08 7.78 13.91
CA MET A 82 12.96 7.68 14.83
C MET A 82 12.82 6.25 15.32
N SER A 83 12.27 6.10 16.52
CA SER A 83 11.96 4.78 17.07
C SER A 83 10.86 4.08 16.25
N VAL A 84 10.73 2.78 16.46
CA VAL A 84 9.71 1.95 15.83
C VAL A 84 8.31 2.49 16.12
N VAL A 85 7.99 2.80 17.38
CA VAL A 85 6.68 3.33 17.76
C VAL A 85 6.43 4.72 17.20
N GLU A 86 7.44 5.60 17.16
CA GLU A 86 7.31 6.93 16.56
C GLU A 86 6.99 6.89 15.08
N ASN A 87 7.56 5.95 14.32
CA ASN A 87 7.21 5.73 12.91
C ASN A 87 5.71 5.46 12.72
N LEU A 88 5.08 4.72 13.64
CA LEU A 88 3.65 4.43 13.61
C LEU A 88 2.81 5.64 14.03
N LEU A 89 3.25 6.38 15.03
CA LEU A 89 2.55 7.59 15.48
C LEU A 89 2.51 8.68 14.41
N VAL A 90 3.63 8.88 13.67
CA VAL A 90 3.67 9.82 12.54
C VAL A 90 2.65 9.45 11.47
N ALA A 91 2.45 8.17 11.19
CA ALA A 91 1.46 7.72 10.21
C ALA A 91 0.01 8.04 10.62
N GLN A 92 -0.25 8.10 11.92
CA GLN A 92 -1.58 8.43 12.47
C GLN A 92 -1.86 9.94 12.51
N HIS A 93 -0.87 10.80 12.20
CA HIS A 93 -1.03 12.26 12.30
C HIS A 93 -2.24 12.81 11.52
N MET A 94 -2.61 12.18 10.41
CA MET A 94 -3.79 12.61 9.63
C MET A 94 -5.12 12.32 10.33
N GLN A 95 -5.14 11.42 11.29
CA GLN A 95 -6.32 11.01 12.07
C GLN A 95 -6.32 11.66 13.46
N SER A 96 -5.16 12.16 13.92
CA SER A 96 -4.99 12.79 15.22
C SER A 96 -5.62 14.19 15.29
N ASN A 97 -5.95 14.61 16.51
CA ASN A 97 -6.43 15.97 16.76
C ASN A 97 -5.31 16.99 16.50
N ARG A 98 -5.49 17.82 15.46
CA ARG A 98 -4.52 18.81 15.02
C ARG A 98 -4.54 20.13 15.80
N ASN A 99 -5.27 20.19 16.90
CA ASN A 99 -5.35 21.40 17.68
C ASN A 99 -4.06 21.62 18.50
N LEU A 100 -3.14 22.39 17.94
CA LEU A 100 -1.86 22.74 18.56
C LEU A 100 -2.03 23.38 19.94
N ILE A 101 -3.06 24.20 20.12
CA ILE A 101 -3.37 24.86 21.39
C ILE A 101 -3.74 23.81 22.44
N ALA A 102 -4.57 22.82 22.06
CA ALA A 102 -4.95 21.72 22.95
C ALA A 102 -3.74 20.85 23.34
N GLY A 103 -2.76 20.68 22.43
CA GLY A 103 -1.50 19.99 22.70
C GLY A 103 -0.61 20.77 23.67
N VAL A 104 -0.39 22.07 23.45
CA VAL A 104 0.42 22.94 24.33
C VAL A 104 -0.19 23.02 25.73
N LEU A 105 -1.53 23.10 25.82
CA LEU A 105 -2.25 23.14 27.10
C LEU A 105 -2.46 21.76 27.74
N ASN A 106 -1.98 20.68 27.09
CA ASN A 106 -2.08 19.29 27.55
C ASN A 106 -3.49 18.92 28.06
N THR A 107 -4.51 19.29 27.28
CA THR A 107 -5.91 19.10 27.65
C THR A 107 -6.26 17.61 27.85
N PRO A 108 -7.25 17.26 28.68
CA PRO A 108 -7.68 15.86 28.87
C PRO A 108 -8.09 15.18 27.56
N GLY A 109 -8.68 15.92 26.62
CA GLY A 109 -9.06 15.43 25.30
C GLY A 109 -7.83 15.11 24.43
N TYR A 110 -6.79 15.93 24.49
CA TYR A 110 -5.54 15.70 23.81
C TYR A 110 -4.84 14.44 24.34
N ARG A 111 -4.71 14.30 25.66
CA ARG A 111 -4.12 13.11 26.32
C ARG A 111 -4.84 11.82 25.95
N ARG A 112 -6.18 11.83 25.90
CA ARG A 112 -6.96 10.65 25.46
C ARG A 112 -6.67 10.28 24.01
N ALA A 113 -6.58 11.26 23.12
CA ALA A 113 -6.26 11.02 21.72
C ALA A 113 -4.84 10.48 21.54
N GLU A 114 -3.87 10.96 22.32
CA GLU A 114 -2.48 10.49 22.33
C GLU A 114 -2.39 9.05 22.85
N SER A 115 -3.08 8.73 23.98
CA SER A 115 -3.17 7.36 24.49
C SER A 115 -3.78 6.41 23.47
N ALA A 116 -4.89 6.79 22.83
CA ALA A 116 -5.54 5.97 21.81
C ALA A 116 -4.62 5.75 20.58
N ALA A 117 -3.82 6.76 20.21
CA ALA A 117 -2.85 6.61 19.13
C ALA A 117 -1.71 5.65 19.48
N LEU A 118 -1.25 5.70 20.75
CA LEU A 118 -0.26 4.76 21.26
C LEU A 118 -0.82 3.34 21.30
N ASP A 119 -2.02 3.14 21.86
CA ASP A 119 -2.68 1.83 21.93
C ASP A 119 -2.83 1.22 20.52
N HIS A 120 -3.22 2.03 19.55
CA HIS A 120 -3.35 1.60 18.16
C HIS A 120 -1.98 1.29 17.52
N ALA A 121 -0.92 2.04 17.85
CA ALA A 121 0.42 1.74 17.41
C ALA A 121 0.92 0.40 17.98
N PHE A 122 0.75 0.18 19.30
CA PHE A 122 1.14 -1.06 19.96
C PHE A 122 0.36 -2.27 19.44
N TYR A 123 -0.92 -2.13 19.14
CA TYR A 123 -1.70 -3.18 18.49
C TYR A 123 -1.05 -3.63 17.15
N TRP A 124 -0.65 -2.67 16.29
CA TRP A 124 0.01 -3.04 15.03
C TRP A 124 1.42 -3.57 15.23
N LEU A 125 2.14 -3.15 16.28
CA LEU A 125 3.43 -3.75 16.64
C LEU A 125 3.28 -5.20 17.09
N GLU A 126 2.20 -5.53 17.83
CA GLU A 126 1.87 -6.89 18.21
C GLU A 126 1.56 -7.76 16.99
N VAL A 127 0.74 -7.29 16.07
CA VAL A 127 0.38 -8.00 14.82
C VAL A 127 1.63 -8.35 13.98
N VAL A 128 2.63 -7.46 13.96
CA VAL A 128 3.85 -7.68 13.18
C VAL A 128 5.02 -8.22 14.01
N ASP A 129 4.79 -8.58 15.28
CA ASP A 129 5.79 -9.14 16.20
C ASP A 129 7.02 -8.23 16.35
N LEU A 130 6.78 -6.97 16.76
CA LEU A 130 7.80 -5.94 16.96
C LEU A 130 7.64 -5.15 18.26
N VAL A 131 6.81 -5.61 19.20
CA VAL A 131 6.56 -4.91 20.49
C VAL A 131 7.87 -4.71 21.26
N ASP A 132 8.71 -5.72 21.34
CA ASP A 132 9.99 -5.67 22.06
C ASP A 132 10.98 -4.67 21.44
N CYS A 133 10.75 -4.27 20.20
CA CYS A 133 11.57 -3.31 19.48
C CYS A 133 10.99 -1.89 19.49
N ALA A 134 9.88 -1.62 20.19
CA ALA A 134 9.12 -0.37 20.12
C ALA A 134 9.98 0.90 20.28
N ASN A 135 10.95 0.86 21.19
CA ASN A 135 11.85 1.99 21.50
C ASN A 135 13.19 1.97 20.74
N ARG A 136 13.44 0.95 19.89
CA ARG A 136 14.67 0.89 19.08
C ARG A 136 14.53 1.82 17.87
N LEU A 137 15.65 2.34 17.38
CA LEU A 137 15.67 3.10 16.14
C LEU A 137 15.33 2.18 14.94
N ALA A 138 14.46 2.67 14.06
CA ALA A 138 14.04 1.89 12.90
C ALA A 138 15.22 1.56 11.97
N GLY A 139 16.25 2.40 11.94
CA GLY A 139 17.47 2.19 11.16
C GLY A 139 18.38 1.06 11.66
N GLU A 140 18.24 0.64 12.93
CA GLU A 140 19.02 -0.42 13.57
C GLU A 140 18.38 -1.82 13.44
N MET A 141 17.19 -1.89 12.86
CA MET A 141 16.45 -3.13 12.69
C MET A 141 16.96 -3.93 11.49
N SER A 142 16.80 -5.26 11.53
CA SER A 142 17.05 -6.10 10.36
C SER A 142 16.12 -5.73 9.20
N TYR A 143 16.50 -6.08 7.97
CA TYR A 143 15.70 -5.77 6.79
C TYR A 143 14.29 -6.35 6.88
N GLY A 144 14.12 -7.58 7.31
CA GLY A 144 12.82 -8.21 7.51
C GLY A 144 11.96 -7.52 8.58
N GLN A 145 12.59 -7.06 9.68
CA GLN A 145 11.90 -6.26 10.69
C GLN A 145 11.46 -4.91 10.14
N GLN A 146 12.32 -4.23 9.38
CA GLN A 146 11.97 -2.95 8.73
C GLN A 146 10.81 -3.10 7.75
N ARG A 147 10.76 -4.21 6.99
CA ARG A 147 9.66 -4.52 6.07
C ARG A 147 8.35 -4.73 6.83
N ARG A 148 8.36 -5.45 7.93
CA ARG A 148 7.19 -5.64 8.80
C ARG A 148 6.72 -4.32 9.42
N LEU A 149 7.65 -3.49 9.86
CA LEU A 149 7.35 -2.14 10.37
C LEU A 149 6.71 -1.23 9.31
N GLU A 150 7.16 -1.31 8.05
CA GLU A 150 6.57 -0.54 6.95
C GLU A 150 5.09 -0.90 6.73
N ILE A 151 4.75 -2.19 6.82
CA ILE A 151 3.37 -2.67 6.73
C ILE A 151 2.55 -2.15 7.93
N ALA A 152 3.05 -2.30 9.16
CA ALA A 152 2.38 -1.80 10.36
C ALA A 152 2.12 -0.29 10.25
N ARG A 153 3.09 0.49 9.78
CA ARG A 153 2.95 1.92 9.54
C ARG A 153 1.87 2.24 8.49
N ALA A 154 1.80 1.46 7.41
CA ALA A 154 0.75 1.61 6.41
C ALA A 154 -0.63 1.34 7.02
N MET A 155 -0.76 0.32 7.87
CA MET A 155 -2.00 -0.02 8.55
C MET A 155 -2.46 1.04 9.55
N CYS A 156 -1.53 1.78 10.17
CA CYS A 156 -1.85 2.92 11.04
C CYS A 156 -2.60 4.05 10.32
N THR A 157 -2.65 4.08 8.99
CA THR A 157 -3.48 5.01 8.22
C THR A 157 -4.94 4.56 8.09
N ALA A 158 -5.33 3.43 8.68
CA ALA A 158 -6.62 2.76 8.57
C ALA A 158 -7.09 2.63 7.10
N PRO A 159 -6.32 1.94 6.24
CA PRO A 159 -6.67 1.74 4.85
C PRO A 159 -7.76 0.68 4.71
N GLU A 160 -8.50 0.70 3.59
CA GLU A 160 -9.37 -0.39 3.15
C GLU A 160 -8.67 -1.27 2.11
N MET A 161 -7.63 -0.75 1.48
CA MET A 161 -6.79 -1.46 0.53
C MET A 161 -5.32 -1.12 0.76
N ILE A 162 -4.47 -2.14 0.77
CA ILE A 162 -3.02 -1.98 0.81
C ILE A 162 -2.39 -2.53 -0.48
N CYS A 163 -1.48 -1.76 -1.04
CA CYS A 163 -0.69 -2.12 -2.21
C CYS A 163 0.74 -2.44 -1.79
N LEU A 164 1.18 -3.67 -2.00
CA LEU A 164 2.51 -4.18 -1.64
C LEU A 164 3.33 -4.42 -2.91
N ASP A 165 4.48 -3.76 -3.01
CA ASP A 165 5.38 -3.81 -4.16
C ASP A 165 6.62 -4.63 -3.79
N GLU A 166 6.66 -5.88 -4.26
CA GLU A 166 7.71 -6.88 -4.01
C GLU A 166 8.11 -6.95 -2.51
N PRO A 167 7.14 -7.21 -1.62
CA PRO A 167 7.41 -7.14 -0.18
C PRO A 167 8.31 -8.28 0.32
N ALA A 168 8.43 -9.39 -0.41
CA ALA A 168 9.30 -10.52 -0.04
C ALA A 168 10.73 -10.38 -0.61
N ALA A 169 11.00 -9.39 -1.47
CA ALA A 169 12.33 -9.22 -2.04
C ALA A 169 13.40 -9.05 -0.96
N GLY A 170 14.43 -9.89 -1.00
CA GLY A 170 15.56 -9.87 -0.04
C GLY A 170 15.26 -10.47 1.34
N LEU A 171 14.10 -11.09 1.54
CA LEU A 171 13.76 -11.84 2.75
C LEU A 171 14.27 -13.29 2.65
N ASN A 172 14.61 -13.85 3.78
CA ASN A 172 14.85 -15.29 3.88
C ASN A 172 13.51 -16.08 3.98
N PRO A 173 13.51 -17.43 3.78
CA PRO A 173 12.26 -18.20 3.77
C PRO A 173 11.42 -18.08 5.05
N VAL A 174 12.05 -17.93 6.22
CA VAL A 174 11.33 -17.77 7.50
C VAL A 174 10.65 -16.39 7.58
N GLU A 175 11.34 -15.36 7.12
CA GLU A 175 10.78 -13.99 7.05
C GLU A 175 9.65 -13.92 6.04
N THR A 176 9.79 -14.58 4.87
CA THR A 176 8.72 -14.66 3.84
C THR A 176 7.49 -15.39 4.40
N ALA A 177 7.65 -16.51 5.11
CA ALA A 177 6.52 -17.20 5.75
C ALA A 177 5.84 -16.32 6.83
N THR A 178 6.62 -15.55 7.57
CA THR A 178 6.08 -14.60 8.55
C THR A 178 5.29 -13.48 7.87
N LEU A 179 5.82 -12.95 6.77
CA LEU A 179 5.15 -11.93 5.96
C LEU A 179 3.84 -12.46 5.36
N SER A 180 3.84 -13.67 4.79
CA SER A 180 2.65 -14.35 4.26
C SER A 180 1.56 -14.49 5.33
N ARG A 181 1.93 -14.84 6.56
CA ARG A 181 1.00 -14.92 7.70
C ARG A 181 0.39 -13.55 8.04
N ILE A 182 1.21 -12.48 8.08
CA ILE A 182 0.74 -11.12 8.31
C ILE A 182 -0.26 -10.71 7.23
N ILE A 183 0.06 -10.91 5.95
CA ILE A 183 -0.83 -10.54 4.83
C ILE A 183 -2.17 -11.27 4.92
N ARG A 184 -2.15 -12.59 5.21
CA ARG A 184 -3.39 -13.35 5.45
C ARG A 184 -4.19 -12.82 6.62
N PHE A 185 -3.53 -12.45 7.73
CA PHE A 185 -4.17 -11.87 8.88
C PHE A 185 -4.88 -10.54 8.54
N LEU A 186 -4.22 -9.64 7.81
CA LEU A 186 -4.81 -8.37 7.36
C LEU A 186 -6.10 -8.61 6.56
N ARG A 187 -6.07 -9.58 5.65
CA ARG A 187 -7.23 -9.93 4.82
C ARG A 187 -8.35 -10.55 5.64
N GLN A 188 -8.05 -11.54 6.47
CA GLN A 188 -9.06 -12.38 7.14
C GLN A 188 -9.68 -11.69 8.36
N HIS A 189 -8.88 -10.97 9.16
CA HIS A 189 -9.32 -10.35 10.40
C HIS A 189 -9.69 -8.88 10.25
N HIS A 190 -9.05 -8.16 9.34
CA HIS A 190 -9.33 -6.75 9.10
C HIS A 190 -10.12 -6.46 7.83
N GLY A 191 -10.39 -7.48 6.99
CA GLY A 191 -11.12 -7.30 5.74
C GLY A 191 -10.38 -6.41 4.72
N ILE A 192 -9.06 -6.27 4.85
CA ILE A 192 -8.25 -5.42 3.99
C ILE A 192 -8.09 -6.09 2.62
N THR A 193 -8.38 -5.35 1.56
CA THR A 193 -8.01 -5.78 0.21
C THR A 193 -6.51 -5.61 0.01
N VAL A 194 -5.82 -6.69 -0.35
CA VAL A 194 -4.37 -6.65 -0.62
C VAL A 194 -4.12 -6.79 -2.11
N LEU A 195 -3.47 -5.81 -2.70
CA LEU A 195 -2.91 -5.90 -4.06
C LEU A 195 -1.40 -6.13 -3.93
N LEU A 196 -0.95 -7.29 -4.40
CA LEU A 196 0.43 -7.72 -4.30
C LEU A 196 1.07 -7.75 -5.70
N ILE A 197 2.27 -7.17 -5.84
CA ILE A 197 3.18 -7.47 -6.94
C ILE A 197 4.31 -8.31 -6.39
N GLU A 198 4.49 -9.49 -6.95
CA GLU A 198 5.54 -10.42 -6.57
C GLU A 198 6.02 -11.23 -7.77
N HIS A 199 7.22 -11.76 -7.63
CA HIS A 199 7.83 -12.71 -8.55
C HIS A 199 8.11 -14.07 -7.88
N ASP A 200 8.01 -14.16 -6.54
CA ASP A 200 7.99 -15.42 -5.81
C ASP A 200 6.65 -16.13 -6.00
N MET A 201 6.64 -17.08 -6.95
CA MET A 201 5.44 -17.84 -7.28
C MET A 201 4.92 -18.67 -6.11
N GLY A 202 5.81 -19.17 -5.25
CA GLY A 202 5.44 -19.93 -4.06
C GLY A 202 4.56 -19.09 -3.13
N MET A 203 5.01 -17.89 -2.79
CA MET A 203 4.24 -16.96 -1.97
C MET A 203 2.93 -16.53 -2.66
N VAL A 204 2.98 -16.17 -3.96
CA VAL A 204 1.79 -15.73 -4.69
C VAL A 204 0.70 -16.80 -4.68
N MET A 205 1.06 -18.05 -4.99
CA MET A 205 0.10 -19.16 -5.04
C MET A 205 -0.46 -19.52 -3.66
N GLU A 206 0.31 -19.31 -2.60
CA GLU A 206 -0.10 -19.61 -1.22
C GLU A 206 -1.12 -18.61 -0.67
N ILE A 207 -0.99 -17.30 -0.97
CA ILE A 207 -1.75 -16.25 -0.28
C ILE A 207 -2.81 -15.55 -1.13
N SER A 208 -2.77 -15.72 -2.46
CA SER A 208 -3.66 -15.00 -3.37
C SER A 208 -4.97 -15.73 -3.60
N ASP A 209 -6.07 -14.97 -3.73
CA ASP A 209 -7.36 -15.48 -4.20
C ASP A 209 -7.46 -15.46 -5.72
N ARG A 210 -6.86 -14.44 -6.32
CA ARG A 210 -6.84 -14.22 -7.77
C ARG A 210 -5.47 -13.71 -8.20
N VAL A 211 -5.00 -14.22 -9.31
CA VAL A 211 -3.72 -13.87 -9.92
C VAL A 211 -3.98 -13.30 -11.31
N ILE A 212 -3.25 -12.25 -11.65
CA ILE A 212 -3.19 -11.66 -13.00
C ILE A 212 -1.74 -11.71 -13.44
N VAL A 213 -1.47 -12.46 -14.50
CA VAL A 213 -0.12 -12.60 -15.05
C VAL A 213 0.07 -11.59 -16.19
N LEU A 214 1.13 -10.80 -16.07
CA LEU A 214 1.51 -9.78 -17.04
C LEU A 214 2.86 -10.14 -17.66
N ASP A 215 2.88 -10.22 -18.98
CA ASP A 215 4.10 -10.35 -19.77
C ASP A 215 4.22 -9.18 -20.76
N HIS A 216 5.39 -8.52 -20.83
CA HIS A 216 5.69 -7.34 -21.66
C HIS A 216 4.61 -6.23 -21.63
N GLY A 217 3.79 -6.17 -20.58
CA GLY A 217 2.71 -5.18 -20.41
C GLY A 217 1.32 -5.70 -20.76
N ASP A 218 1.22 -6.83 -21.42
CA ASP A 218 -0.03 -7.48 -21.76
C ASP A 218 -0.47 -8.49 -20.68
N VAL A 219 -1.77 -8.65 -20.50
CA VAL A 219 -2.33 -9.65 -19.59
C VAL A 219 -2.42 -10.98 -20.34
N ILE A 220 -1.55 -11.94 -19.99
CA ILE A 220 -1.52 -13.27 -20.61
C ILE A 220 -2.45 -14.29 -19.90
N ALA A 221 -2.72 -14.09 -18.60
CA ALA A 221 -3.63 -14.97 -17.85
C ALA A 221 -4.30 -14.25 -16.69
N ARG A 222 -5.49 -14.75 -16.29
CA ARG A 222 -6.22 -14.34 -15.08
C ARG A 222 -6.95 -15.55 -14.54
N GLY A 223 -6.90 -15.76 -13.21
CA GLY A 223 -7.60 -16.86 -12.60
C GLY A 223 -7.27 -17.03 -11.13
N THR A 224 -7.70 -18.13 -10.56
CA THR A 224 -7.25 -18.63 -9.27
C THR A 224 -5.80 -19.13 -9.36
N PRO A 225 -5.08 -19.26 -8.24
CA PRO A 225 -3.75 -19.86 -8.25
C PRO A 225 -3.68 -21.20 -8.99
N GLN A 226 -4.67 -22.07 -8.77
CA GLN A 226 -4.73 -23.40 -9.41
C GLN A 226 -4.89 -23.29 -10.94
N GLU A 227 -5.73 -22.39 -11.43
CA GLU A 227 -5.91 -22.17 -12.87
C GLU A 227 -4.63 -21.62 -13.52
N ILE A 228 -3.92 -20.75 -12.81
CA ILE A 228 -2.67 -20.13 -13.31
C ILE A 228 -1.53 -21.16 -13.37
N GLN A 229 -1.40 -22.05 -12.38
CA GLN A 229 -0.39 -23.10 -12.37
C GLN A 229 -0.48 -24.06 -13.57
N HIS A 230 -1.67 -24.25 -14.12
CA HIS A 230 -1.92 -25.15 -15.25
C HIS A 230 -2.09 -24.41 -16.58
N ASN A 231 -1.84 -23.11 -16.61
CA ASN A 231 -2.00 -22.31 -17.82
C ASN A 231 -0.76 -22.41 -18.73
N GLU A 232 -0.93 -22.98 -19.93
CA GLU A 232 0.18 -23.21 -20.89
C GLU A 232 0.92 -21.92 -21.26
N ALA A 233 0.22 -20.79 -21.41
CA ALA A 233 0.84 -19.50 -21.75
C ALA A 233 1.72 -18.98 -20.58
N VAL A 234 1.31 -19.23 -19.34
CA VAL A 234 2.11 -18.88 -18.15
C VAL A 234 3.33 -19.78 -18.04
N ILE A 235 3.14 -21.08 -18.22
CA ILE A 235 4.23 -22.07 -18.19
C ILE A 235 5.28 -21.71 -19.26
N ALA A 236 4.86 -21.44 -20.48
CA ALA A 236 5.76 -21.08 -21.58
C ALA A 236 6.51 -19.77 -21.31
N ALA A 237 5.84 -18.75 -20.74
CA ALA A 237 6.48 -17.46 -20.44
C ALA A 237 7.51 -17.54 -19.30
N TYR A 238 7.35 -18.46 -18.36
CA TYR A 238 8.27 -18.63 -17.23
C TYR A 238 9.37 -19.67 -17.49
N LEU A 239 9.04 -20.80 -18.14
CA LEU A 239 10.04 -21.84 -18.49
C LEU A 239 10.89 -21.45 -19.69
N GLY A 240 10.34 -20.63 -20.62
CA GLY A 240 11.13 -20.09 -21.73
C GLY A 240 12.21 -19.09 -21.29
N ALA A 241 11.99 -18.41 -20.15
CA ALA A 241 12.97 -17.50 -19.57
C ALA A 241 14.16 -18.25 -18.92
N ASP A 242 13.89 -19.41 -18.29
CA ASP A 242 14.93 -20.23 -17.66
C ASP A 242 15.86 -20.89 -18.68
N GLU A 243 15.37 -21.19 -19.89
CA GLU A 243 16.21 -21.75 -20.98
C GLU A 243 17.13 -20.68 -21.63
N GLU A 244 16.73 -19.42 -21.68
CA GLU A 244 17.57 -18.33 -22.20
C GLU A 244 18.67 -17.91 -21.20
N GLU A 245 18.44 -17.99 -19.90
CA GLU A 245 19.48 -17.73 -18.87
C GLU A 245 20.52 -18.85 -18.77
N LEU A 246 20.18 -20.09 -19.15
CA LEU A 246 21.11 -21.23 -19.15
C LEU A 246 21.93 -21.33 -20.46
N ALA A 247 21.55 -20.58 -21.51
CA ALA A 247 22.22 -20.61 -22.81
C ALA A 247 23.17 -19.41 -23.07
N GLY A 248 23.29 -18.47 -22.13
CA GLY A 248 24.18 -17.30 -22.18
C GLY A 248 25.28 -17.38 -21.14
#